data_d723c32d7655135d59826a096b465e5f
#
_entry.id   d723c32d7655135d59826a096b465e5f
#
_cell.length_a   1.000
_cell.length_b   1.000
_cell.length_c   1.000
_cell.angle_alpha   90.00
_cell.angle_beta   90.00
_cell.angle_gamma   90.00
#
_symmetry.space_group_name_H-M   'P 1'
#
loop_
_entity.id
_entity.type
_entity.pdbx_description
1 polymer ?
#
loop_
_entity_poly.entity_id
_entity_poly.type
_entity_poly.pdbx_seq_one_letter_code
_entity_poly.pdbx_strand_id
1 'polypeptide(L)'
;FSVKQKDKIKNLAEKYEYQVVTFRLIGDLEVLFKRSQKRDLDPKRHLSHLVSRYHKGDVLEDRSKADCLVTYDIFMDRCKNRGYGTFELGHLIEVDVTDFSKIDYPALIKELCDLVEE
;
A
#
# COMPACT_ATOMS: atom_id res chain seq x y z
N PHE A 1 3.68 2.44 9.59
CA PHE A 1 4.96 1.81 9.92
C PHE A 1 5.58 2.45 11.17
N SER A 2 5.83 1.64 12.17
CA SER A 2 6.48 2.09 13.38
C SER A 2 8.01 2.00 13.26
N VAL A 3 8.73 2.77 14.07
CA VAL A 3 10.20 2.67 14.19
C VAL A 3 10.63 1.23 14.50
N LYS A 4 9.90 0.54 15.40
CA LYS A 4 10.15 -0.85 15.76
C LYS A 4 10.06 -1.82 14.57
N GLN A 5 9.15 -1.59 13.64
CA GLN A 5 9.03 -2.43 12.42
C GLN A 5 10.19 -2.16 11.46
N LYS A 6 10.58 -0.89 11.30
CA LYS A 6 11.73 -0.50 10.49
C LYS A 6 13.01 -1.15 11.02
N ASP A 7 13.24 -1.09 12.33
CA ASP A 7 14.42 -1.68 12.97
C ASP A 7 14.48 -3.20 12.79
N LYS A 8 13.33 -3.90 12.88
CA LYS A 8 13.28 -5.35 12.63
C LYS A 8 13.67 -5.70 11.20
N ILE A 9 13.15 -4.98 10.21
CA ILE A 9 13.47 -5.21 8.79
C ILE A 9 14.95 -4.90 8.54
N LYS A 10 15.44 -3.79 9.08
CA LYS A 10 16.85 -3.40 8.98
C LYS A 10 17.79 -4.48 9.54
N ASN A 11 17.50 -4.95 10.76
CA ASN A 11 18.33 -5.98 11.42
C ASN A 11 18.33 -7.31 10.62
N LEU A 12 17.19 -7.67 10.02
CA LEU A 12 17.12 -8.86 9.14
C LEU A 12 17.94 -8.67 7.87
N ALA A 13 17.85 -7.51 7.23
CA ALA A 13 18.61 -7.20 6.03
C ALA A 13 20.10 -7.23 6.31
N GLU A 14 20.56 -6.61 7.39
CA GLU A 14 21.96 -6.61 7.80
C GLU A 14 22.46 -8.02 8.14
N LYS A 15 21.66 -8.80 8.90
CA LYS A 15 22.02 -10.17 9.30
C LYS A 15 22.27 -11.11 8.11
N TYR A 16 21.50 -10.95 7.04
CA TYR A 16 21.55 -11.81 5.87
C TYR A 16 22.17 -11.12 4.65
N GLU A 17 22.79 -9.96 4.84
CA GLU A 17 23.45 -9.18 3.79
C GLU A 17 22.52 -8.87 2.59
N TYR A 18 21.22 -8.59 2.87
CA TYR A 18 20.27 -8.20 1.85
C TYR A 18 20.39 -6.71 1.53
N GLN A 19 20.43 -6.41 0.24
CA GLN A 19 20.20 -5.06 -0.25
C GLN A 19 18.70 -4.76 -0.19
N VAL A 20 18.34 -3.58 0.33
CA VAL A 20 16.95 -3.17 0.46
C VAL A 20 16.65 -2.03 -0.48
N VAL A 21 15.57 -2.16 -1.24
CA VAL A 21 15.01 -1.10 -2.05
C VAL A 21 13.58 -0.83 -1.58
N THR A 22 13.29 0.42 -1.25
CA THR A 22 11.95 0.85 -0.86
C THR A 22 11.25 1.50 -2.05
N PHE A 23 10.17 0.88 -2.53
CA PHE A 23 9.23 1.55 -3.43
C PHE A 23 8.16 2.26 -2.62
N ARG A 24 8.14 3.59 -2.68
CA ARG A 24 7.08 4.39 -2.06
C ARG A 24 6.10 4.82 -3.14
N LEU A 25 4.87 4.31 -3.04
CA LEU A 25 3.79 4.71 -3.93
C LEU A 25 3.18 6.00 -3.39
N ILE A 26 3.25 7.06 -4.17
CA ILE A 26 2.68 8.38 -3.87
C ILE A 26 1.56 8.71 -4.87
N GLY A 27 0.70 9.64 -4.52
CA GLY A 27 -0.36 10.06 -5.43
C GLY A 27 -1.32 11.05 -4.79
N ASP A 28 -2.20 11.60 -5.62
CA ASP A 28 -3.29 12.43 -5.16
C ASP A 28 -4.24 11.64 -4.26
N LEU A 29 -4.41 12.08 -3.01
CA LEU A 29 -5.16 11.34 -1.99
C LEU A 29 -6.64 11.22 -2.32
N GLU A 30 -7.24 12.19 -3.01
CA GLU A 30 -8.64 12.12 -3.45
C GLU A 30 -8.81 11.01 -4.49
N VAL A 31 -7.89 10.91 -5.45
CA VAL A 31 -7.89 9.86 -6.46
C VAL A 31 -7.70 8.49 -5.82
N LEU A 32 -6.76 8.38 -4.90
CA LEU A 32 -6.48 7.14 -4.17
C LEU A 32 -7.66 6.70 -3.30
N PHE A 33 -8.34 7.65 -2.64
CA PHE A 33 -9.53 7.35 -1.84
C PHE A 33 -10.67 6.82 -2.72
N LYS A 34 -10.99 7.49 -3.83
CA LYS A 34 -12.02 7.01 -4.77
C LYS A 34 -11.71 5.62 -5.32
N ARG A 35 -10.44 5.36 -5.61
CA ARG A 35 -9.97 4.04 -6.06
C ARG A 35 -10.16 2.98 -4.96
N SER A 36 -9.85 3.31 -3.71
CA SER A 36 -10.07 2.44 -2.55
C SER A 36 -11.54 2.12 -2.35
N GLN A 37 -12.43 3.11 -2.41
CA GLN A 37 -13.88 2.90 -2.33
C GLN A 37 -14.39 1.98 -3.43
N LYS A 38 -14.01 2.26 -4.69
CA LYS A 38 -14.41 1.42 -5.82
C LYS A 38 -13.99 -0.04 -5.64
N ARG A 39 -12.76 -0.26 -5.17
CA ARG A 39 -12.25 -1.60 -4.87
C ARG A 39 -13.08 -2.28 -3.77
N ASP A 40 -13.39 -1.58 -2.69
CA ASP A 40 -14.07 -2.16 -1.52
C ASP A 40 -15.54 -2.49 -1.83
N LEU A 41 -16.17 -1.74 -2.73
CA LEU A 41 -17.52 -2.02 -3.21
C LEU A 41 -17.60 -3.06 -4.36
N ASP A 42 -16.44 -3.47 -4.92
CA ASP A 42 -16.39 -4.48 -5.98
C ASP A 42 -16.85 -5.85 -5.44
N PRO A 43 -17.83 -6.52 -6.04
CA PRO A 43 -18.29 -7.86 -5.64
C PRO A 43 -17.17 -8.92 -5.61
N LYS A 44 -16.09 -8.73 -6.39
CA LYS A 44 -14.93 -9.63 -6.42
C LYS A 44 -14.05 -9.53 -5.18
N ARG A 45 -14.13 -8.42 -4.44
CA ARG A 45 -13.39 -8.28 -3.19
C ARG A 45 -13.91 -9.24 -2.14
N HIS A 46 -13.04 -10.01 -1.51
CA HIS A 46 -13.47 -10.96 -0.49
C HIS A 46 -14.10 -10.23 0.71
N LEU A 47 -15.25 -10.71 1.17
CA LEU A 47 -16.06 -10.06 2.20
C LEU A 47 -15.33 -9.89 3.54
N SER A 48 -14.43 -10.80 3.88
CA SER A 48 -13.64 -10.71 5.13
C SER A 48 -12.78 -9.45 5.27
N HIS A 49 -12.54 -8.72 4.19
CA HIS A 49 -11.84 -7.43 4.24
C HIS A 49 -12.74 -6.26 4.63
N LEU A 50 -14.06 -6.47 4.61
CA LEU A 50 -15.06 -5.41 4.73
C LEU A 50 -15.89 -5.52 6.00
N VAL A 51 -15.88 -6.67 6.65
CA VAL A 51 -16.67 -6.92 7.86
C VAL A 51 -15.80 -7.36 9.03
N SER A 52 -16.18 -6.94 10.24
CA SER A 52 -15.46 -7.25 11.48
C SER A 52 -15.56 -8.73 11.87
N ARG A 53 -16.63 -9.40 11.47
CA ARG A 53 -16.87 -10.82 11.72
C ARG A 53 -17.28 -11.50 10.41
N TYR A 54 -16.45 -12.40 9.95
CA TYR A 54 -16.70 -13.18 8.75
C TYR A 54 -16.70 -14.67 9.08
N HIS A 55 -17.72 -15.38 8.60
CA HIS A 55 -17.77 -16.84 8.60
C HIS A 55 -17.79 -17.35 7.15
N LYS A 56 -17.20 -18.51 6.93
CA LYS A 56 -17.15 -19.10 5.59
C LYS A 56 -18.58 -19.27 5.03
N GLY A 57 -18.81 -18.65 3.88
CA GLY A 57 -20.12 -18.67 3.21
C GLY A 57 -21.00 -17.44 3.46
N ASP A 58 -20.56 -16.51 4.32
CA ASP A 58 -21.28 -15.25 4.50
C ASP A 58 -21.35 -14.46 3.20
N VAL A 59 -22.52 -13.88 2.94
CA VAL A 59 -22.79 -13.03 1.78
C VAL A 59 -23.36 -11.70 2.26
N LEU A 60 -22.88 -10.60 1.70
CA LEU A 60 -23.43 -9.27 1.89
C LEU A 60 -23.74 -8.68 0.51
N GLU A 61 -25.03 -8.65 0.15
CA GLU A 61 -25.46 -8.16 -1.17
C GLU A 61 -25.17 -6.67 -1.35
N ASP A 62 -25.51 -5.87 -0.33
CA ASP A 62 -25.21 -4.43 -0.31
C ASP A 62 -23.93 -4.16 0.48
N ARG A 63 -22.81 -4.07 -0.24
CA ARG A 63 -21.50 -3.86 0.36
C ARG A 63 -21.34 -2.51 1.03
N SER A 64 -22.18 -1.53 0.71
CA SER A 64 -22.17 -0.23 1.39
C SER A 64 -22.57 -0.31 2.87
N LYS A 65 -23.16 -1.43 3.29
CA LYS A 65 -23.55 -1.72 4.68
C LYS A 65 -22.48 -2.47 5.48
N ALA A 66 -21.32 -2.73 4.89
CA ALA A 66 -20.23 -3.38 5.61
C ALA A 66 -19.71 -2.49 6.74
N ASP A 67 -19.41 -3.09 7.89
CA ASP A 67 -19.04 -2.37 9.12
C ASP A 67 -17.55 -2.00 9.23
N CYS A 68 -16.73 -2.48 8.30
CA CYS A 68 -15.29 -2.16 8.23
C CYS A 68 -14.88 -1.34 7.00
N LEU A 69 -15.82 -0.66 6.36
CA LEU A 69 -15.49 0.26 5.27
C LEU A 69 -14.64 1.43 5.75
N VAL A 70 -13.64 1.77 4.96
CA VAL A 70 -12.75 2.90 5.26
C VAL A 70 -13.44 4.18 4.80
N THR A 71 -13.79 5.05 5.77
CA THR A 71 -14.33 6.38 5.47
C THR A 71 -13.24 7.32 4.97
N TYR A 72 -13.64 8.47 4.41
CA TYR A 72 -12.71 9.50 3.96
C TYR A 72 -11.75 9.95 5.07
N ASP A 73 -12.29 10.27 6.25
CA ASP A 73 -11.49 10.73 7.38
C ASP A 73 -10.49 9.68 7.87
N ILE A 74 -10.92 8.41 7.95
CA ILE A 74 -10.04 7.30 8.31
C ILE A 74 -8.94 7.12 7.26
N PHE A 75 -9.27 7.21 5.97
CA PHE A 75 -8.29 7.09 4.89
C PHE A 75 -7.25 8.20 4.97
N MET A 76 -7.68 9.45 5.09
CA MET A 76 -6.79 10.61 5.17
C MET A 76 -5.90 10.56 6.42
N ASP A 77 -6.46 10.20 7.56
CA ASP A 77 -5.70 10.01 8.80
C ASP A 77 -4.61 8.94 8.63
N ARG A 78 -4.97 7.79 8.07
CA ARG A 78 -4.01 6.71 7.81
C ARG A 78 -2.88 7.14 6.87
N CYS A 79 -3.21 7.82 5.77
CA CYS A 79 -2.21 8.30 4.81
C CYS A 79 -1.26 9.32 5.43
N LYS A 80 -1.75 10.20 6.30
CA LYS A 80 -0.96 11.29 6.91
C LYS A 80 -0.18 10.85 8.15
N ASN A 81 -0.75 9.95 8.97
CA ASN A 81 -0.27 9.72 10.35
C ASN A 81 0.32 8.33 10.59
N ARG A 82 0.30 7.41 9.60
CA ARG A 82 0.87 6.05 9.75
C ARG A 82 2.28 5.87 9.20
N GLY A 83 2.96 6.96 8.85
CA GLY A 83 4.35 6.93 8.41
C GLY A 83 4.57 6.43 6.98
N TYR A 84 3.51 6.28 6.16
CA TYR A 84 3.66 5.83 4.76
C TYR A 84 4.46 6.83 3.91
N GLY A 85 4.30 8.13 4.17
CA GLY A 85 5.00 9.18 3.46
C GLY A 85 6.45 9.40 3.88
N THR A 86 6.90 8.77 4.97
CA THR A 86 8.24 8.97 5.55
C THR A 86 9.05 7.68 5.69
N PHE A 87 8.40 6.51 5.52
CA PHE A 87 9.11 5.25 5.62
C PHE A 87 10.08 5.10 4.45
N GLU A 88 11.34 4.85 4.78
CA GLU A 88 12.37 4.44 3.83
C GLU A 88 13.39 3.54 4.51
N LEU A 89 13.89 2.57 3.79
CA LEU A 89 14.99 1.70 4.18
C LEU A 89 15.77 1.30 2.92
N GLY A 90 17.09 1.49 2.95
CA GLY A 90 17.93 1.30 1.78
C GLY A 90 17.69 2.38 0.70
N HIS A 91 17.77 2.00 -0.56
CA HIS A 91 17.52 2.93 -1.66
C HIS A 91 16.02 3.22 -1.81
N LEU A 92 15.64 4.49 -1.95
CA LEU A 92 14.26 4.91 -2.11
C LEU A 92 13.95 5.24 -3.56
N ILE A 93 12.90 4.62 -4.09
CA ILE A 93 12.28 4.96 -5.37
C ILE A 93 10.84 5.39 -5.12
N GLU A 94 10.50 6.63 -5.46
CA GLU A 94 9.12 7.11 -5.38
C GLU A 94 8.41 6.95 -6.73
N VAL A 95 7.20 6.40 -6.71
CA VAL A 95 6.39 6.19 -7.90
C VAL A 95 5.05 6.86 -7.73
N ASP A 96 4.74 7.84 -8.59
CA ASP A 96 3.41 8.46 -8.61
C ASP A 96 2.41 7.53 -9.28
N VAL A 97 1.43 7.08 -8.50
CA VAL A 97 0.38 6.16 -8.92
C VAL A 97 -0.98 6.84 -9.08
N THR A 98 -1.02 8.15 -9.15
CA THR A 98 -2.25 8.91 -9.42
C THR A 98 -2.88 8.46 -10.73
N ASP A 99 -2.05 8.32 -11.77
CA ASP A 99 -2.47 7.79 -13.07
C ASP A 99 -1.50 6.69 -13.53
N PHE A 100 -1.95 5.43 -13.46
CA PHE A 100 -1.13 4.28 -13.83
C PHE A 100 -0.64 4.31 -15.29
N SER A 101 -1.37 4.96 -16.19
CA SER A 101 -0.98 5.05 -17.59
C SER A 101 0.28 5.88 -17.82
N LYS A 102 0.67 6.70 -16.85
CA LYS A 102 1.84 7.58 -16.89
C LYS A 102 3.08 6.97 -16.25
N ILE A 103 2.98 5.76 -15.70
CA ILE A 103 4.12 5.09 -15.10
C ILE A 103 5.02 4.52 -16.19
N ASP A 104 6.28 4.93 -16.18
CA ASP A 104 7.33 4.37 -17.06
C ASP A 104 7.92 3.11 -16.40
N TYR A 105 7.24 1.97 -16.59
CA TYR A 105 7.70 0.70 -16.06
C TYR A 105 9.08 0.27 -16.57
N PRO A 106 9.42 0.44 -17.87
CA PRO A 106 10.77 0.15 -18.36
C PRO A 106 11.86 0.94 -17.62
N ALA A 107 11.64 2.23 -17.37
CA ALA A 107 12.59 3.05 -16.62
C ALA A 107 12.75 2.58 -15.17
N LEU A 108 11.65 2.23 -14.50
CA LEU A 108 11.68 1.68 -13.13
C LEU A 108 12.43 0.34 -13.05
N ILE A 109 12.18 -0.55 -14.03
CA ILE A 109 12.87 -1.84 -14.09
C ILE A 109 14.37 -1.63 -14.31
N LYS A 110 14.73 -0.71 -15.22
CA LYS A 110 16.13 -0.41 -15.47
C LYS A 110 16.81 0.12 -14.21
N GLU A 111 16.20 1.09 -13.51
CA GLU A 111 16.74 1.64 -12.26
C GLU A 111 16.95 0.54 -11.22
N LEU A 112 16.00 -0.37 -11.08
CA LEU A 112 16.11 -1.51 -10.15
C LEU A 112 17.25 -2.47 -10.55
N CYS A 113 17.40 -2.78 -11.83
CA CYS A 113 18.49 -3.62 -12.33
C CYS A 113 19.85 -2.97 -12.08
N ASP A 114 19.98 -1.68 -12.37
CA ASP A 114 21.23 -0.93 -12.16
C ASP A 114 21.66 -0.97 -10.67
N LEU A 115 20.70 -0.95 -9.72
CA LEU A 115 20.97 -1.07 -8.29
C LEU A 115 21.42 -2.47 -7.84
N VAL A 116 20.96 -3.52 -8.52
CA VAL A 116 21.29 -4.92 -8.16
C VAL A 116 22.63 -5.35 -8.73
N GLU A 117 23.08 -4.71 -9.83
CA GLU A 117 24.34 -5.01 -10.51
C GLU A 117 25.56 -4.31 -9.86
N GLU A 118 25.31 -3.33 -8.98
CA GLU A 118 26.37 -2.67 -8.18
C GLU A 118 26.74 -3.50 -6.94
#